data_5397a9fc1c08c42077fca55efd4727ce
#
_entry.id   5397a9fc1c08c42077fca55efd4727ce
#
_cell.length_a   1.000
_cell.length_b   1.000
_cell.length_c   1.000
_cell.angle_alpha   90.00
_cell.angle_beta   90.00
_cell.angle_gamma   90.00
#
_symmetry.space_group_name_H-M   'P 1'
#
loop_
_entity.id
_entity.type
_entity.pdbx_description
1 polymer ?
#
loop_
_entity_poly.entity_id
_entity_poly.type
_entity_poly.pdbx_seq_one_letter_code
_entity_poly.pdbx_strand_id
1 'polypeptide(L)'
;MPEVQHFTLPDSRTLAYRIYGAPSGFPLVWFHGTPAGAAPPPLLEKAAGEKGIKIIAISRPGFGDSTRHHGRQVVDAVADIQALNEHLGVKECLVAGWSGGGPHALACAARLPGALAALTIAGVGPADAPDLDFLAGQGEDNIEEFKAAEKGEDSLREFCMAQRAEVLKGSVADAVSALRGILSSVDQKACAESDHLGEYLVSILREGMGFGVDGWIDDDLEFTKPWGFDLSEVRVPVLLYQGDDDIMVPFSHGVWLSKHLPKEHLQKHLIEGEGHVSLVAKGDQLLAELIKASGISL
;
A
#
# COMPACT_ATOMS: atom_id res chain seq x y z
N MET A 1 -9.38 -8.85 -14.83
CA MET A 1 -8.92 -7.53 -14.32
C MET A 1 -9.38 -6.45 -15.28
N PRO A 2 -9.74 -5.25 -14.80
CA PRO A 2 -10.04 -4.09 -15.67
C PRO A 2 -8.85 -3.72 -16.57
N GLU A 3 -9.14 -3.02 -17.68
CA GLU A 3 -8.12 -2.52 -18.60
C GLU A 3 -7.20 -1.50 -17.92
N VAL A 4 -5.90 -1.56 -18.24
CA VAL A 4 -4.93 -0.56 -17.80
C VAL A 4 -5.16 0.73 -18.57
N GLN A 5 -5.26 1.83 -17.86
CA GLN A 5 -5.34 3.18 -18.44
C GLN A 5 -4.04 3.92 -18.17
N HIS A 6 -3.67 4.83 -19.05
CA HIS A 6 -2.43 5.57 -18.99
C HIS A 6 -2.72 7.07 -18.98
N PHE A 7 -2.08 7.77 -18.05
CA PHE A 7 -2.12 9.22 -17.97
C PHE A 7 -0.70 9.78 -18.07
N THR A 8 -0.51 10.77 -18.95
CA THR A 8 0.77 11.48 -19.03
C THR A 8 0.80 12.61 -18.02
N LEU A 9 1.67 12.48 -17.03
CA LEU A 9 1.91 13.49 -16.00
C LEU A 9 2.52 14.77 -16.58
N PRO A 10 2.44 15.91 -15.88
CA PRO A 10 3.01 17.19 -16.33
C PRO A 10 4.51 17.15 -16.62
N ASP A 11 5.25 16.25 -15.98
CA ASP A 11 6.69 16.03 -16.17
C ASP A 11 7.00 15.00 -17.27
N SER A 12 6.00 14.59 -18.04
CA SER A 12 6.08 13.62 -19.13
C SER A 12 6.23 12.15 -18.72
N ARG A 13 6.22 11.82 -17.40
CA ARG A 13 6.09 10.44 -16.96
C ARG A 13 4.69 9.90 -17.30
N THR A 14 4.59 8.60 -17.50
CA THR A 14 3.31 7.88 -17.57
C THR A 14 2.92 7.37 -16.19
N LEU A 15 1.70 7.61 -15.77
CA LEU A 15 1.07 6.98 -14.62
C LEU A 15 0.00 6.00 -15.12
N ALA A 16 0.20 4.71 -14.84
CA ALA A 16 -0.75 3.67 -15.16
C ALA A 16 -1.73 3.46 -13.99
N TYR A 17 -3.01 3.26 -14.31
CA TYR A 17 -4.04 3.02 -13.31
C TYR A 17 -5.15 2.13 -13.86
N ARG A 18 -5.97 1.58 -12.97
CA ARG A 18 -7.20 0.82 -13.30
C ARG A 18 -8.36 1.32 -12.45
N ILE A 19 -9.57 1.15 -12.98
CA ILE A 19 -10.82 1.47 -12.27
C ILE A 19 -11.49 0.17 -11.85
N TYR A 20 -11.74 0.02 -10.55
CA TYR A 20 -12.45 -1.09 -9.94
C TYR A 20 -13.72 -0.61 -9.22
N GLY A 21 -14.55 -1.54 -8.76
CA GLY A 21 -15.79 -1.24 -8.04
C GLY A 21 -16.86 -0.61 -8.93
N ALA A 22 -17.51 0.47 -8.48
CA ALA A 22 -18.57 1.19 -9.21
C ALA A 22 -18.00 2.29 -10.10
N PRO A 23 -18.01 2.20 -11.46
CA PRO A 23 -17.32 3.15 -12.34
C PRO A 23 -17.77 4.61 -12.19
N SER A 24 -19.04 4.85 -11.85
CA SER A 24 -19.61 6.18 -11.60
C SER A 24 -19.72 6.53 -10.11
N GLY A 25 -19.16 5.69 -9.24
CA GLY A 25 -19.19 5.86 -7.79
C GLY A 25 -18.29 6.97 -7.26
N PHE A 26 -18.33 7.20 -5.94
CA PHE A 26 -17.46 8.16 -5.27
C PHE A 26 -16.00 7.69 -5.32
N PRO A 27 -15.03 8.57 -5.63
CA PRO A 27 -13.65 8.16 -5.85
C PRO A 27 -12.93 7.73 -4.57
N LEU A 28 -12.19 6.61 -4.65
CA LEU A 28 -11.21 6.14 -3.70
C LEU A 28 -9.89 5.89 -4.43
N VAL A 29 -8.84 6.62 -4.09
CA VAL A 29 -7.48 6.36 -4.59
C VAL A 29 -6.87 5.24 -3.76
N TRP A 30 -6.41 4.18 -4.42
CA TRP A 30 -5.83 3.01 -3.80
C TRP A 30 -4.33 2.90 -4.09
N PHE A 31 -3.53 2.80 -3.01
CA PHE A 31 -2.09 2.56 -3.05
C PHE A 31 -1.80 1.12 -2.64
N HIS A 32 -1.23 0.35 -3.57
CA HIS A 32 -0.85 -1.06 -3.35
C HIS A 32 0.34 -1.21 -2.39
N GLY A 33 0.56 -2.42 -1.87
CA GLY A 33 1.77 -2.79 -1.10
C GLY A 33 3.04 -2.87 -1.96
N THR A 34 4.17 -3.12 -1.33
CA THR A 34 5.48 -3.33 -1.99
C THR A 34 5.92 -4.78 -1.78
N PRO A 35 6.36 -5.48 -2.85
CA PRO A 35 6.28 -5.16 -4.28
C PRO A 35 5.01 -5.77 -4.92
N ALA A 36 3.93 -5.04 -4.98
CA ALA A 36 2.66 -5.55 -5.47
C ALA A 36 2.13 -4.80 -6.70
N GLY A 37 1.22 -5.44 -7.44
CA GLY A 37 0.43 -4.79 -8.48
C GLY A 37 -0.72 -3.96 -7.91
N ALA A 38 -1.35 -3.18 -8.77
CA ALA A 38 -2.34 -2.17 -8.38
C ALA A 38 -3.69 -2.74 -7.91
N ALA A 39 -4.00 -4.02 -8.18
CA ALA A 39 -5.31 -4.58 -7.86
C ALA A 39 -5.65 -4.50 -6.36
N PRO A 40 -6.82 -3.96 -5.98
CA PRO A 40 -7.26 -3.94 -4.60
C PRO A 40 -7.62 -5.34 -4.09
N PRO A 41 -7.66 -5.58 -2.76
CA PRO A 41 -8.13 -6.84 -2.20
C PRO A 41 -9.55 -7.18 -2.68
N PRO A 42 -9.86 -8.46 -2.97
CA PRO A 42 -11.13 -8.85 -3.59
C PRO A 42 -12.38 -8.43 -2.80
N LEU A 43 -12.32 -8.53 -1.47
CA LEU A 43 -13.44 -8.10 -0.62
C LEU A 43 -13.60 -6.58 -0.57
N LEU A 44 -12.51 -5.83 -0.70
CA LEU A 44 -12.56 -4.37 -0.83
C LEU A 44 -13.17 -3.96 -2.18
N GLU A 45 -12.77 -4.62 -3.28
CA GLU A 45 -13.32 -4.39 -4.61
C GLU A 45 -14.83 -4.68 -4.66
N LYS A 46 -15.23 -5.83 -4.13
CA LYS A 46 -16.64 -6.22 -4.05
C LYS A 46 -17.46 -5.21 -3.26
N ALA A 47 -17.00 -4.85 -2.07
CA ALA A 47 -17.66 -3.86 -1.21
C ALA A 47 -17.75 -2.49 -1.89
N ALA A 48 -16.72 -2.09 -2.64
CA ALA A 48 -16.71 -0.84 -3.40
C ALA A 48 -17.82 -0.83 -4.46
N GLY A 49 -17.99 -1.93 -5.19
CA GLY A 49 -19.09 -2.08 -6.16
C GLY A 49 -20.46 -1.95 -5.51
N GLU A 50 -20.66 -2.61 -4.38
CA GLU A 50 -21.93 -2.63 -3.63
C GLU A 50 -22.26 -1.28 -2.96
N LYS A 51 -21.24 -0.55 -2.52
CA LYS A 51 -21.38 0.72 -1.80
C LYS A 51 -21.22 1.97 -2.68
N GLY A 52 -21.19 1.82 -4.00
CA GLY A 52 -21.09 2.97 -4.91
C GLY A 52 -19.73 3.70 -4.83
N ILE A 53 -18.64 2.97 -4.61
CA ILE A 53 -17.27 3.50 -4.61
C ILE A 53 -16.54 3.12 -5.90
N LYS A 54 -15.93 4.10 -6.55
CA LYS A 54 -15.01 3.93 -7.67
C LYS A 54 -13.57 3.88 -7.14
N ILE A 55 -12.94 2.72 -7.17
CA ILE A 55 -11.53 2.60 -6.81
C ILE A 55 -10.65 2.98 -8.01
N ILE A 56 -9.83 3.99 -7.83
CA ILE A 56 -8.76 4.40 -8.76
C ILE A 56 -7.47 3.76 -8.23
N ALA A 57 -7.16 2.58 -8.74
CA ALA A 57 -6.01 1.79 -8.32
C ALA A 57 -4.80 2.15 -9.18
N ILE A 58 -3.82 2.80 -8.59
CA ILE A 58 -2.62 3.27 -9.31
C ILE A 58 -1.50 2.23 -9.26
N SER A 59 -0.75 2.10 -10.34
CA SER A 59 0.58 1.50 -10.30
C SER A 59 1.56 2.61 -9.93
N ARG A 60 2.19 2.53 -8.74
CA ARG A 60 3.18 3.55 -8.35
C ARG A 60 4.32 3.63 -9.36
N PRO A 61 5.09 4.74 -9.42
CA PRO A 61 6.20 4.88 -10.36
C PRO A 61 7.17 3.69 -10.32
N GLY A 62 7.48 3.14 -11.48
CA GLY A 62 8.33 1.95 -11.63
C GLY A 62 7.62 0.60 -11.54
N PHE A 63 6.30 0.57 -11.22
CA PHE A 63 5.47 -0.64 -11.26
C PHE A 63 4.60 -0.66 -12.51
N GLY A 64 4.36 -1.86 -13.05
CA GLY A 64 3.55 -2.04 -14.24
C GLY A 64 4.04 -1.16 -15.39
N ASP A 65 3.11 -0.45 -16.04
CA ASP A 65 3.40 0.48 -17.14
C ASP A 65 3.74 1.91 -16.68
N SER A 66 3.84 2.15 -15.35
CA SER A 66 4.21 3.47 -14.84
C SER A 66 5.70 3.74 -15.02
N THR A 67 6.02 4.93 -15.53
CA THR A 67 7.42 5.36 -15.67
C THR A 67 8.09 5.44 -14.30
N ARG A 68 9.33 4.92 -14.21
CA ARG A 68 10.14 5.05 -12.98
C ARG A 68 10.36 6.52 -12.60
N HIS A 69 10.30 6.83 -11.31
CA HIS A 69 10.66 8.13 -10.75
C HIS A 69 11.79 7.91 -9.73
N HIS A 70 13.02 7.81 -10.24
CA HIS A 70 14.21 7.55 -9.45
C HIS A 70 14.45 8.64 -8.41
N GLY A 71 14.73 8.23 -7.17
CA GLY A 71 15.05 9.14 -6.07
C GLY A 71 13.85 9.88 -5.48
N ARG A 72 12.62 9.48 -5.80
CA ARG A 72 11.40 10.06 -5.24
C ARG A 72 11.34 9.95 -3.71
N GLN A 73 10.52 10.77 -3.11
CA GLN A 73 10.08 10.69 -1.72
C GLN A 73 8.60 10.30 -1.68
N VAL A 74 8.15 9.78 -0.55
CA VAL A 74 6.73 9.40 -0.34
C VAL A 74 5.76 10.53 -0.70
N VAL A 75 6.10 11.77 -0.38
CA VAL A 75 5.27 12.96 -0.66
C VAL A 75 5.07 13.24 -2.16
N ASP A 76 5.97 12.77 -3.02
CA ASP A 76 5.87 13.04 -4.47
C ASP A 76 4.61 12.40 -5.09
N ALA A 77 4.08 11.34 -4.45
CA ALA A 77 2.81 10.75 -4.84
C ALA A 77 1.65 11.76 -4.84
N VAL A 78 1.69 12.78 -3.98
CA VAL A 78 0.62 13.79 -3.91
C VAL A 78 0.46 14.54 -5.23
N ALA A 79 1.57 14.96 -5.84
CA ALA A 79 1.54 15.67 -7.12
C ALA A 79 1.01 14.79 -8.26
N ASP A 80 1.44 13.51 -8.29
CA ASP A 80 0.98 12.54 -9.29
C ASP A 80 -0.54 12.30 -9.17
N ILE A 81 -1.05 12.13 -7.95
CA ILE A 81 -2.48 11.92 -7.69
C ILE A 81 -3.30 13.18 -7.94
N GLN A 82 -2.80 14.36 -7.57
CA GLN A 82 -3.48 15.62 -7.88
C GLN A 82 -3.67 15.78 -9.39
N ALA A 83 -2.63 15.57 -10.19
CA ALA A 83 -2.70 15.67 -11.64
C ALA A 83 -3.67 14.62 -12.23
N LEU A 84 -3.66 13.38 -11.72
CA LEU A 84 -4.60 12.35 -12.15
C LEU A 84 -6.05 12.71 -11.78
N ASN A 85 -6.29 13.22 -10.59
CA ASN A 85 -7.61 13.65 -10.13
C ASN A 85 -8.16 14.80 -10.99
N GLU A 86 -7.32 15.77 -11.32
CA GLU A 86 -7.68 16.86 -12.25
C GLU A 86 -8.06 16.31 -13.62
N HIS A 87 -7.28 15.39 -14.18
CA HIS A 87 -7.57 14.71 -15.46
C HIS A 87 -8.90 13.97 -15.43
N LEU A 88 -9.20 13.26 -14.33
CA LEU A 88 -10.43 12.49 -14.15
C LEU A 88 -11.64 13.32 -13.70
N GLY A 89 -11.47 14.63 -13.47
CA GLY A 89 -12.51 15.51 -12.94
C GLY A 89 -12.90 15.20 -11.49
N VAL A 90 -12.01 14.56 -10.72
CA VAL A 90 -12.21 14.22 -9.31
C VAL A 90 -11.85 15.43 -8.46
N LYS A 91 -12.85 15.98 -7.74
CA LYS A 91 -12.67 17.13 -6.84
C LYS A 91 -12.47 16.70 -5.39
N GLU A 92 -13.10 15.61 -5.00
CA GLU A 92 -13.04 15.04 -3.66
C GLU A 92 -12.86 13.53 -3.77
N CYS A 93 -12.04 12.94 -2.89
CA CYS A 93 -11.81 11.51 -2.87
C CYS A 93 -11.50 11.00 -1.45
N LEU A 94 -11.67 9.69 -1.28
CA LEU A 94 -11.05 8.93 -0.20
C LEU A 94 -9.66 8.48 -0.65
N VAL A 95 -8.79 8.20 0.29
CA VAL A 95 -7.49 7.60 0.00
C VAL A 95 -7.27 6.37 0.88
N ALA A 96 -6.67 5.32 0.33
CA ALA A 96 -6.36 4.12 1.09
C ALA A 96 -5.05 3.51 0.62
N GLY A 97 -4.30 2.93 1.55
CA GLY A 97 -3.06 2.24 1.25
C GLY A 97 -2.81 1.06 2.17
N TRP A 98 -2.21 0.01 1.61
CA TRP A 98 -1.82 -1.19 2.32
C TRP A 98 -0.30 -1.34 2.33
N SER A 99 0.30 -1.73 3.49
CA SER A 99 1.74 -1.99 3.56
C SER A 99 2.55 -0.76 3.11
N GLY A 100 3.45 -0.92 2.11
CA GLY A 100 4.17 0.18 1.46
C GLY A 100 3.28 1.26 0.84
N GLY A 101 1.98 1.00 0.63
CA GLY A 101 1.02 2.02 0.20
C GLY A 101 0.53 2.94 1.33
N GLY A 102 0.70 2.53 2.60
CA GLY A 102 0.25 3.28 3.77
C GLY A 102 0.85 4.69 3.87
N PRO A 103 2.18 4.86 3.79
CA PRO A 103 2.83 6.17 3.77
C PRO A 103 2.30 7.11 2.69
N HIS A 104 2.04 6.59 1.49
CA HIS A 104 1.50 7.38 0.38
C HIS A 104 0.06 7.86 0.65
N ALA A 105 -0.77 7.01 1.26
CA ALA A 105 -2.11 7.41 1.71
C ALA A 105 -2.04 8.50 2.78
N LEU A 106 -1.07 8.42 3.71
CA LEU A 106 -0.85 9.45 4.73
C LEU A 106 -0.32 10.76 4.14
N ALA A 107 0.56 10.71 3.12
CA ALA A 107 0.99 11.89 2.39
C ALA A 107 -0.19 12.60 1.69
N CYS A 108 -1.07 11.81 1.07
CA CYS A 108 -2.31 12.34 0.49
C CYS A 108 -3.26 12.90 1.56
N ALA A 109 -3.39 12.26 2.72
CA ALA A 109 -4.18 12.80 3.84
C ALA A 109 -3.65 14.14 4.36
N ALA A 110 -2.33 14.34 4.28
CA ALA A 110 -1.67 15.58 4.69
C ALA A 110 -1.79 16.69 3.65
N ARG A 111 -1.64 16.38 2.36
CA ARG A 111 -1.38 17.41 1.33
C ARG A 111 -2.23 17.33 0.07
N LEU A 112 -3.00 16.24 -0.18
CA LEU A 112 -3.82 16.17 -1.38
C LEU A 112 -5.08 17.04 -1.24
N PRO A 113 -5.28 18.06 -2.12
CA PRO A 113 -6.52 18.82 -2.14
C PRO A 113 -7.71 17.90 -2.40
N GLY A 114 -8.77 18.04 -1.60
CA GLY A 114 -9.99 17.24 -1.75
C GLY A 114 -9.92 15.82 -1.16
N ALA A 115 -8.84 15.43 -0.48
CA ALA A 115 -8.86 14.23 0.36
C ALA A 115 -9.82 14.44 1.53
N LEU A 116 -10.80 13.54 1.73
CA LEU A 116 -11.80 13.66 2.78
C LEU A 116 -11.52 12.76 3.98
N ALA A 117 -10.92 11.61 3.76
CA ALA A 117 -10.47 10.67 4.80
C ALA A 117 -9.42 9.73 4.23
N ALA A 118 -8.61 9.16 5.11
CA ALA A 118 -7.58 8.19 4.74
C ALA A 118 -7.70 6.89 5.53
N LEU A 119 -7.29 5.79 4.90
CA LEU A 119 -7.15 4.48 5.51
C LEU A 119 -5.73 3.96 5.28
N THR A 120 -5.02 3.64 6.35
CA THR A 120 -3.75 2.91 6.27
C THR A 120 -3.90 1.54 6.92
N ILE A 121 -3.58 0.50 6.17
CA ILE A 121 -3.70 -0.90 6.58
C ILE A 121 -2.29 -1.48 6.67
N ALA A 122 -1.85 -1.89 7.86
CA ALA A 122 -0.51 -2.46 8.07
C ALA A 122 0.59 -1.58 7.42
N GLY A 123 0.47 -0.26 7.59
CA GLY A 123 1.33 0.72 6.93
C GLY A 123 2.73 0.78 7.52
N VAL A 124 3.73 0.87 6.65
CA VAL A 124 5.14 1.05 7.05
C VAL A 124 5.30 2.38 7.79
N GLY A 125 6.08 2.39 8.88
CA GLY A 125 6.55 3.60 9.54
C GLY A 125 7.87 4.09 8.93
N PRO A 126 8.32 5.34 9.21
CA PRO A 126 9.55 5.88 8.64
C PRO A 126 10.80 5.25 9.28
N ALA A 127 11.72 4.75 8.45
CA ALA A 127 12.94 4.11 8.94
C ALA A 127 13.96 5.10 9.52
N ASP A 128 13.84 6.39 9.20
CA ASP A 128 14.69 7.46 9.75
C ASP A 128 14.18 8.01 11.10
N ALA A 129 13.05 7.49 11.63
CA ALA A 129 12.53 7.91 12.92
C ALA A 129 13.42 7.40 14.07
N PRO A 130 13.91 8.27 14.96
CA PRO A 130 14.88 7.89 15.99
C PRO A 130 14.28 7.04 17.11
N ASP A 131 12.96 6.99 17.23
CA ASP A 131 12.20 6.27 18.26
C ASP A 131 11.39 5.08 17.70
N LEU A 132 11.68 4.66 16.45
CA LEU A 132 11.18 3.45 15.84
C LEU A 132 12.35 2.50 15.53
N ASP A 133 12.40 1.35 16.21
CA ASP A 133 13.26 0.26 15.74
C ASP A 133 12.58 -0.40 14.53
N PHE A 134 12.95 0.09 13.33
CA PHE A 134 12.28 -0.23 12.07
C PHE A 134 12.33 -1.72 11.72
N LEU A 135 13.43 -2.41 12.04
CA LEU A 135 13.62 -3.82 11.69
C LEU A 135 13.13 -4.79 12.79
N ALA A 136 12.89 -4.29 14.00
CA ALA A 136 12.52 -5.16 15.13
C ALA A 136 11.18 -5.85 14.90
N GLY A 137 11.21 -7.18 14.83
CA GLY A 137 10.04 -8.03 14.65
C GLY A 137 9.69 -8.33 13.19
N GLN A 138 10.45 -7.82 12.22
CA GLN A 138 10.30 -8.21 10.81
C GLN A 138 10.79 -9.65 10.57
N GLY A 139 10.22 -10.31 9.54
CA GLY A 139 10.71 -11.58 9.04
C GLY A 139 12.13 -11.47 8.46
N GLU A 140 12.85 -12.60 8.44
CA GLU A 140 14.27 -12.62 8.03
C GLU A 140 14.48 -12.04 6.62
N ASP A 141 13.62 -12.36 5.66
CA ASP A 141 13.73 -11.87 4.28
C ASP A 141 13.61 -10.33 4.21
N ASN A 142 12.67 -9.72 4.97
CA ASN A 142 12.53 -8.28 5.03
C ASN A 142 13.73 -7.60 5.71
N ILE A 143 14.30 -8.25 6.75
CA ILE A 143 15.53 -7.76 7.38
C ILE A 143 16.70 -7.76 6.38
N GLU A 144 16.84 -8.80 5.56
CA GLU A 144 17.86 -8.88 4.51
C GLU A 144 17.65 -7.82 3.43
N GLU A 145 16.39 -7.60 3.01
CA GLU A 145 15.97 -6.58 2.06
C GLU A 145 16.42 -5.18 2.50
N PHE A 146 16.02 -4.75 3.69
CA PHE A 146 16.38 -3.41 4.18
C PHE A 146 17.87 -3.27 4.50
N LYS A 147 18.56 -4.34 4.91
CA LYS A 147 20.03 -4.34 5.00
C LYS A 147 20.70 -4.22 3.63
N ALA A 148 20.07 -4.72 2.58
CA ALA A 148 20.56 -4.51 1.21
C ALA A 148 20.29 -3.05 0.77
N ALA A 149 19.14 -2.47 1.14
CA ALA A 149 18.81 -1.07 0.89
C ALA A 149 19.81 -0.10 1.56
N GLU A 150 20.22 -0.38 2.79
CA GLU A 150 21.26 0.40 3.50
C GLU A 150 22.62 0.41 2.78
N LYS A 151 22.95 -0.66 2.04
CA LYS A 151 24.19 -0.74 1.24
C LYS A 151 24.09 0.01 -0.09
N GLY A 152 22.89 0.36 -0.51
CA GLY A 152 22.60 1.10 -1.72
C GLY A 152 21.89 0.32 -2.81
N GLU A 153 21.52 1.01 -3.89
CA GLU A 153 20.67 0.49 -4.96
C GLU A 153 21.20 -0.80 -5.60
N ASP A 154 22.51 -0.93 -5.86
CA ASP A 154 23.07 -2.12 -6.52
C ASP A 154 22.87 -3.38 -5.68
N SER A 155 23.12 -3.31 -4.36
CA SER A 155 22.92 -4.42 -3.43
C SER A 155 21.43 -4.79 -3.31
N LEU A 156 20.56 -3.78 -3.22
CA LEU A 156 19.12 -4.01 -3.18
C LEU A 156 18.61 -4.62 -4.48
N ARG A 157 19.12 -4.19 -5.61
CA ARG A 157 18.78 -4.75 -6.94
C ARG A 157 19.12 -6.22 -7.04
N GLU A 158 20.29 -6.64 -6.55
CA GLU A 158 20.69 -8.05 -6.53
C GLU A 158 19.68 -8.88 -5.69
N PHE A 159 19.32 -8.39 -4.51
CA PHE A 159 18.31 -9.02 -3.65
C PHE A 159 16.96 -9.11 -4.34
N CYS A 160 16.40 -8.00 -4.82
CA CYS A 160 15.09 -7.95 -5.47
C CYS A 160 15.01 -8.82 -6.72
N MET A 161 16.08 -8.89 -7.51
CA MET A 161 16.14 -9.76 -8.70
C MET A 161 16.14 -11.24 -8.34
N ALA A 162 16.80 -11.62 -7.25
CA ALA A 162 16.80 -13.00 -6.76
C ALA A 162 15.39 -13.39 -6.27
N GLN A 163 14.74 -12.57 -5.44
CA GLN A 163 13.39 -12.80 -4.94
C GLN A 163 12.36 -12.84 -6.08
N ARG A 164 12.45 -11.90 -7.02
CA ARG A 164 11.62 -11.90 -8.24
C ARG A 164 11.69 -13.22 -8.99
N ALA A 165 12.89 -13.76 -9.15
CA ALA A 165 13.09 -15.02 -9.88
C ALA A 165 12.36 -16.18 -9.19
N GLU A 166 12.32 -16.22 -7.87
CA GLU A 166 11.60 -17.26 -7.12
C GLU A 166 10.07 -17.08 -7.21
N VAL A 167 9.56 -15.87 -7.03
CA VAL A 167 8.10 -15.60 -7.05
C VAL A 167 7.48 -15.83 -8.44
N LEU A 168 8.23 -15.55 -9.51
CA LEU A 168 7.75 -15.76 -10.88
C LEU A 168 7.84 -17.22 -11.35
N LYS A 169 8.56 -18.08 -10.64
CA LYS A 169 8.65 -19.52 -10.93
C LYS A 169 7.51 -20.29 -10.28
N GLY A 170 7.25 -21.46 -10.83
CA GLY A 170 6.40 -22.47 -10.22
C GLY A 170 4.90 -22.15 -10.21
N SER A 171 4.17 -22.95 -9.45
CA SER A 171 2.74 -22.80 -9.23
C SER A 171 2.40 -21.71 -8.20
N VAL A 172 1.11 -21.41 -8.03
CA VAL A 172 0.63 -20.52 -6.94
C VAL A 172 1.00 -21.11 -5.58
N ALA A 173 0.86 -22.43 -5.41
CA ALA A 173 1.21 -23.10 -4.16
C ALA A 173 2.69 -23.01 -3.82
N ASP A 174 3.58 -23.09 -4.82
CA ASP A 174 5.03 -22.90 -4.63
C ASP A 174 5.33 -21.46 -4.18
N ALA A 175 4.69 -20.47 -4.82
CA ALA A 175 4.87 -19.07 -4.47
C ALA A 175 4.35 -18.76 -3.06
N VAL A 176 3.16 -19.24 -2.67
CA VAL A 176 2.65 -19.11 -1.29
C VAL A 176 3.60 -19.77 -0.28
N SER A 177 4.17 -20.93 -0.66
CA SER A 177 5.15 -21.62 0.20
C SER A 177 6.44 -20.83 0.39
N ALA A 178 6.90 -20.13 -0.65
CA ALA A 178 8.09 -19.26 -0.59
C ALA A 178 7.88 -18.06 0.33
N LEU A 179 6.65 -17.56 0.47
CA LEU A 179 6.31 -16.43 1.34
C LEU A 179 6.20 -16.78 2.83
N ARG A 180 6.33 -18.08 3.21
CA ARG A 180 6.13 -18.50 4.60
C ARG A 180 7.07 -17.83 5.61
N GLY A 181 8.25 -17.41 5.18
CA GLY A 181 9.23 -16.71 6.01
C GLY A 181 8.79 -15.31 6.45
N ILE A 182 7.87 -14.69 5.69
CA ILE A 182 7.34 -13.35 5.94
C ILE A 182 5.85 -13.34 6.31
N LEU A 183 5.17 -14.49 6.27
CA LEU A 183 3.77 -14.63 6.67
C LEU A 183 3.68 -15.19 8.09
N SER A 184 3.01 -14.48 8.98
CA SER A 184 2.66 -14.97 10.31
C SER A 184 1.76 -16.21 10.25
N SER A 185 1.59 -16.92 11.37
CA SER A 185 0.70 -18.08 11.43
C SER A 185 -0.75 -17.72 11.11
N VAL A 186 -1.18 -16.51 11.48
CA VAL A 186 -2.51 -15.97 11.19
C VAL A 186 -2.68 -15.71 9.69
N ASP A 187 -1.67 -15.11 9.06
CA ASP A 187 -1.69 -14.85 7.62
C ASP A 187 -1.66 -16.15 6.80
N GLN A 188 -0.83 -17.11 7.21
CA GLN A 188 -0.80 -18.43 6.58
C GLN A 188 -2.16 -19.13 6.65
N LYS A 189 -2.82 -19.03 7.81
CA LYS A 189 -4.17 -19.57 8.00
C LYS A 189 -5.20 -18.82 7.14
N ALA A 190 -5.16 -17.49 7.10
CA ALA A 190 -6.05 -16.68 6.28
C ALA A 190 -5.91 -17.01 4.78
N CYS A 191 -4.68 -17.20 4.29
CA CYS A 191 -4.42 -17.63 2.92
C CYS A 191 -4.92 -19.06 2.62
N ALA A 192 -4.88 -19.96 3.61
CA ALA A 192 -5.31 -21.35 3.43
C ALA A 192 -6.83 -21.54 3.52
N GLU A 193 -7.50 -20.76 4.36
CA GLU A 193 -8.96 -20.86 4.60
C GLU A 193 -9.79 -20.04 3.60
N SER A 194 -9.20 -19.05 2.95
CA SER A 194 -9.84 -18.24 1.92
C SER A 194 -9.40 -18.75 0.55
N ASP A 195 -10.32 -19.31 -0.22
CA ASP A 195 -10.07 -19.88 -1.57
C ASP A 195 -9.40 -18.87 -2.55
N HIS A 196 -9.39 -17.58 -2.22
CA HIS A 196 -8.94 -16.54 -3.14
C HIS A 196 -7.84 -15.63 -2.57
N LEU A 197 -7.56 -15.63 -1.26
CA LEU A 197 -6.62 -14.68 -0.67
C LEU A 197 -5.16 -15.03 -1.02
N GLY A 198 -4.80 -16.31 -0.98
CA GLY A 198 -3.47 -16.77 -1.40
C GLY A 198 -3.23 -16.55 -2.90
N GLU A 199 -4.24 -16.86 -3.74
CA GLU A 199 -4.18 -16.61 -5.19
C GLU A 199 -4.05 -15.10 -5.49
N TYR A 200 -4.83 -14.28 -4.78
CA TYR A 200 -4.74 -12.82 -4.89
C TYR A 200 -3.33 -12.33 -4.55
N LEU A 201 -2.78 -12.74 -3.40
CA LEU A 201 -1.44 -12.32 -2.97
C LEU A 201 -0.39 -12.66 -4.03
N VAL A 202 -0.38 -13.89 -4.53
CA VAL A 202 0.55 -14.30 -5.58
C VAL A 202 0.32 -13.52 -6.88
N SER A 203 -0.93 -13.26 -7.24
CA SER A 203 -1.25 -12.53 -8.47
C SER A 203 -0.73 -11.09 -8.44
N ILE A 204 -0.91 -10.37 -7.33
CA ILE A 204 -0.42 -9.00 -7.20
C ILE A 204 1.11 -8.92 -7.10
N LEU A 205 1.76 -9.89 -6.45
CA LEU A 205 3.22 -9.96 -6.41
C LEU A 205 3.80 -10.22 -7.81
N ARG A 206 3.21 -11.15 -8.56
CA ARG A 206 3.61 -11.42 -9.95
C ARG A 206 3.34 -10.23 -10.87
N GLU A 207 2.25 -9.52 -10.67
CA GLU A 207 1.97 -8.29 -11.41
C GLU A 207 2.99 -7.19 -11.07
N GLY A 208 3.23 -6.93 -9.78
CA GLY A 208 4.17 -5.90 -9.33
C GLY A 208 5.60 -6.13 -9.81
N MET A 209 6.05 -7.39 -9.81
CA MET A 209 7.39 -7.77 -10.25
C MET A 209 7.48 -8.13 -11.75
N GLY A 210 6.34 -8.24 -12.46
CA GLY A 210 6.32 -8.71 -13.85
C GLY A 210 7.14 -7.85 -14.81
N PHE A 211 7.15 -6.55 -14.60
CA PHE A 211 7.85 -5.55 -15.43
C PHE A 211 9.28 -5.24 -14.97
N GLY A 212 9.71 -5.75 -13.85
CA GLY A 212 11.04 -5.52 -13.29
C GLY A 212 11.00 -5.32 -11.78
N VAL A 213 12.05 -4.70 -11.24
CA VAL A 213 12.20 -4.44 -9.80
C VAL A 213 12.44 -2.97 -9.47
N ASP A 214 12.38 -2.08 -10.45
CA ASP A 214 12.72 -0.67 -10.26
C ASP A 214 11.75 0.02 -9.29
N GLY A 215 10.45 -0.27 -9.38
CA GLY A 215 9.44 0.26 -8.46
C GLY A 215 9.66 -0.23 -7.03
N TRP A 216 10.01 -1.51 -6.85
CA TRP A 216 10.34 -2.09 -5.55
C TRP A 216 11.56 -1.41 -4.93
N ILE A 217 12.64 -1.29 -5.69
CA ILE A 217 13.86 -0.61 -5.25
C ILE A 217 13.58 0.83 -4.81
N ASP A 218 12.82 1.57 -5.62
CA ASP A 218 12.53 2.97 -5.31
C ASP A 218 11.63 3.11 -4.08
N ASP A 219 10.67 2.19 -3.86
CA ASP A 219 9.84 2.12 -2.66
C ASP A 219 10.71 1.91 -1.41
N ASP A 220 11.58 0.89 -1.40
CA ASP A 220 12.43 0.60 -0.24
C ASP A 220 13.37 1.76 0.06
N LEU A 221 13.97 2.35 -0.98
CA LEU A 221 14.86 3.49 -0.81
C LEU A 221 14.13 4.75 -0.30
N GLU A 222 12.85 4.96 -0.67
CA GLU A 222 12.08 6.09 -0.14
C GLU A 222 11.64 5.88 1.31
N PHE A 223 11.38 4.62 1.73
CA PHE A 223 11.05 4.31 3.12
C PHE A 223 12.22 4.52 4.07
N THR A 224 13.47 4.39 3.59
CA THR A 224 14.70 4.62 4.37
C THR A 224 15.11 6.09 4.45
N LYS A 225 14.34 7.01 3.88
CA LYS A 225 14.61 8.46 3.84
C LYS A 225 13.44 9.25 4.46
N PRO A 226 13.66 10.54 4.77
CA PRO A 226 12.55 11.41 5.15
C PRO A 226 11.42 11.38 4.10
N TRP A 227 10.18 11.20 4.54
CA TRP A 227 9.02 11.08 3.65
C TRP A 227 8.67 12.38 2.89
N GLY A 228 9.28 13.52 3.27
CA GLY A 228 9.06 14.82 2.64
C GLY A 228 7.83 15.57 3.17
N PHE A 229 7.14 15.06 4.18
CA PHE A 229 6.05 15.72 4.91
C PHE A 229 6.08 15.33 6.39
N ASP A 230 5.38 16.09 7.23
CA ASP A 230 5.20 15.80 8.64
C ASP A 230 3.80 15.23 8.90
N LEU A 231 3.70 14.17 9.72
CA LEU A 231 2.41 13.58 10.07
C LEU A 231 1.48 14.57 10.78
N SER A 232 2.02 15.58 11.46
CA SER A 232 1.25 16.68 12.06
C SER A 232 0.54 17.58 11.04
N GLU A 233 0.86 17.46 9.73
CA GLU A 233 0.15 18.16 8.66
C GLU A 233 -1.22 17.53 8.32
N VAL A 234 -1.49 16.31 8.77
CA VAL A 234 -2.77 15.62 8.52
C VAL A 234 -3.94 16.41 9.14
N ARG A 235 -4.98 16.67 8.32
CA ARG A 235 -6.16 17.46 8.71
C ARG A 235 -7.48 16.74 8.44
N VAL A 236 -7.43 15.52 7.94
CA VAL A 236 -8.60 14.70 7.63
C VAL A 236 -8.63 13.46 8.51
N PRO A 237 -9.79 12.83 8.75
CA PRO A 237 -9.85 11.58 9.48
C PRO A 237 -8.91 10.51 8.89
N VAL A 238 -8.13 9.85 9.74
CA VAL A 238 -7.26 8.73 9.39
C VAL A 238 -7.70 7.50 10.20
N LEU A 239 -8.04 6.43 9.49
CA LEU A 239 -8.22 5.11 10.05
C LEU A 239 -6.89 4.36 9.93
N LEU A 240 -6.31 3.99 11.06
CA LEU A 240 -5.06 3.24 11.13
C LEU A 240 -5.36 1.83 11.63
N TYR A 241 -5.11 0.82 10.80
CA TYR A 241 -5.24 -0.59 11.12
C TYR A 241 -3.87 -1.27 11.17
N GLN A 242 -3.59 -1.96 12.29
CA GLN A 242 -2.37 -2.74 12.48
C GLN A 242 -2.66 -3.98 13.32
N GLY A 243 -2.18 -5.13 12.87
CA GLY A 243 -2.25 -6.40 13.60
C GLY A 243 -1.01 -6.62 14.47
N ASP A 244 -1.15 -7.28 15.61
CA ASP A 244 -0.03 -7.56 16.52
C ASP A 244 0.78 -8.81 16.12
N ASP A 245 0.23 -9.67 15.26
CA ASP A 245 0.90 -10.83 14.65
C ASP A 245 1.53 -10.51 13.27
N ASP A 246 1.61 -9.23 12.88
CA ASP A 246 2.22 -8.82 11.63
C ASP A 246 3.75 -8.88 11.72
N ILE A 247 4.38 -9.75 10.90
CA ILE A 247 5.84 -9.90 10.79
C ILE A 247 6.41 -9.32 9.48
N MET A 248 5.55 -8.77 8.60
CA MET A 248 5.99 -8.01 7.43
C MET A 248 6.20 -6.54 7.80
N VAL A 249 5.19 -5.93 8.43
CA VAL A 249 5.26 -4.61 9.03
C VAL A 249 4.89 -4.74 10.50
N PRO A 250 5.87 -4.86 11.41
CA PRO A 250 5.62 -5.15 12.81
C PRO A 250 4.68 -4.17 13.50
N PHE A 251 4.00 -4.65 14.53
CA PHE A 251 3.05 -3.88 15.35
C PHE A 251 3.61 -2.54 15.85
N SER A 252 4.93 -2.49 16.10
CA SER A 252 5.65 -1.27 16.49
C SER A 252 5.46 -0.11 15.52
N HIS A 253 5.34 -0.37 14.20
CA HIS A 253 5.10 0.65 13.18
C HIS A 253 3.72 1.31 13.36
N GLY A 254 2.66 0.51 13.51
CA GLY A 254 1.32 1.02 13.78
C GLY A 254 1.22 1.76 15.12
N VAL A 255 1.89 1.24 16.15
CA VAL A 255 1.98 1.92 17.46
C VAL A 255 2.69 3.25 17.32
N TRP A 256 3.80 3.32 16.58
CA TRP A 256 4.55 4.54 16.33
C TRP A 256 3.69 5.56 15.55
N LEU A 257 3.10 5.16 14.43
CA LEU A 257 2.20 6.01 13.64
C LEU A 257 1.04 6.54 14.50
N SER A 258 0.47 5.71 15.37
CA SER A 258 -0.64 6.12 16.24
C SER A 258 -0.26 7.16 17.30
N LYS A 259 1.01 7.28 17.61
CA LYS A 259 1.53 8.29 18.55
C LYS A 259 1.85 9.63 17.85
N HIS A 260 2.18 9.59 16.55
CA HIS A 260 2.65 10.74 15.79
C HIS A 260 1.57 11.38 14.91
N LEU A 261 0.49 10.67 14.59
CA LEU A 261 -0.68 11.25 13.94
C LEU A 261 -1.48 12.15 14.89
N PRO A 262 -2.08 13.27 14.41
CA PRO A 262 -2.92 14.13 15.22
C PRO A 262 -4.09 13.36 15.82
N LYS A 263 -4.23 13.41 17.15
CA LYS A 263 -5.22 12.60 17.89
C LYS A 263 -6.66 12.91 17.52
N GLU A 264 -6.94 14.16 17.17
CA GLU A 264 -8.25 14.64 16.73
C GLU A 264 -8.71 14.09 15.40
N HIS A 265 -7.75 13.62 14.58
CA HIS A 265 -8.01 13.02 13.27
C HIS A 265 -7.85 11.50 13.26
N LEU A 266 -7.31 10.91 14.31
CA LEU A 266 -6.93 9.49 14.34
C LEU A 266 -8.04 8.59 14.91
N GLN A 267 -8.43 7.60 14.14
CA GLN A 267 -9.17 6.41 14.60
C GLN A 267 -8.23 5.21 14.50
N LYS A 268 -7.65 4.80 15.63
CA LYS A 268 -6.68 3.69 15.66
C LYS A 268 -7.35 2.36 15.96
N HIS A 269 -6.99 1.36 15.18
CA HIS A 269 -7.39 -0.03 15.31
C HIS A 269 -6.14 -0.90 15.40
N LEU A 270 -5.61 -1.05 16.61
CA LEU A 270 -4.50 -1.96 16.93
C LEU A 270 -5.13 -3.27 17.37
N ILE A 271 -5.05 -4.31 16.54
CA ILE A 271 -5.92 -5.48 16.63
C ILE A 271 -5.11 -6.72 17.02
N GLU A 272 -5.52 -7.35 18.13
CA GLU A 272 -4.93 -8.60 18.62
C GLU A 272 -5.33 -9.77 17.71
N GLY A 273 -4.37 -10.65 17.40
CA GLY A 273 -4.57 -11.85 16.60
C GLY A 273 -4.76 -11.61 15.11
N GLU A 274 -4.34 -10.45 14.60
CA GLU A 274 -4.31 -10.15 13.16
C GLU A 274 -2.88 -9.99 12.65
N GLY A 275 -2.66 -10.43 11.41
CA GLY A 275 -1.40 -10.28 10.69
C GLY A 275 -1.50 -9.22 9.59
N HIS A 276 -0.61 -9.30 8.64
CA HIS A 276 -0.47 -8.38 7.52
C HIS A 276 -1.56 -8.58 6.45
N VAL A 277 -1.77 -9.85 6.08
CA VAL A 277 -2.67 -10.26 4.99
C VAL A 277 -4.08 -10.49 5.53
N SER A 278 -4.23 -10.98 6.77
CA SER A 278 -5.53 -11.23 7.39
C SER A 278 -6.35 -9.94 7.55
N LEU A 279 -5.71 -8.79 7.75
CA LEU A 279 -6.37 -7.49 7.82
C LEU A 279 -7.07 -7.12 6.50
N VAL A 280 -6.43 -7.33 5.35
CA VAL A 280 -7.04 -6.96 4.05
C VAL A 280 -8.20 -7.87 3.68
N ALA A 281 -8.32 -9.03 4.30
CA ALA A 281 -9.50 -9.89 4.19
C ALA A 281 -10.77 -9.25 4.80
N LYS A 282 -10.64 -8.15 5.57
CA LYS A 282 -11.76 -7.38 6.16
C LYS A 282 -12.21 -6.19 5.29
N GLY A 283 -11.93 -6.22 3.99
CA GLY A 283 -12.13 -5.10 3.06
C GLY A 283 -13.52 -4.45 3.13
N ASP A 284 -14.60 -5.20 3.36
CA ASP A 284 -15.96 -4.65 3.51
C ASP A 284 -16.09 -3.77 4.77
N GLN A 285 -15.60 -4.25 5.91
CA GLN A 285 -15.59 -3.48 7.16
C GLN A 285 -14.72 -2.23 7.03
N LEU A 286 -13.50 -2.39 6.53
CA LEU A 286 -12.54 -1.29 6.35
C LEU A 286 -13.12 -0.17 5.49
N LEU A 287 -13.77 -0.51 4.37
CA LEU A 287 -14.39 0.45 3.49
C LEU A 287 -15.61 1.13 4.15
N ALA A 288 -16.45 0.38 4.84
CA ALA A 288 -17.62 0.94 5.52
C ALA A 288 -17.21 1.97 6.59
N GLU A 289 -16.16 1.67 7.35
CA GLU A 289 -15.66 2.59 8.38
C GLU A 289 -15.00 3.83 7.74
N LEU A 290 -14.26 3.68 6.63
CA LEU A 290 -13.69 4.80 5.90
C LEU A 290 -14.77 5.75 5.34
N ILE A 291 -15.83 5.20 4.74
CA ILE A 291 -16.98 5.97 4.25
C ILE A 291 -17.63 6.73 5.42
N LYS A 292 -17.88 6.06 6.54
CA LYS A 292 -18.46 6.69 7.73
C LYS A 292 -17.59 7.83 8.27
N ALA A 293 -16.28 7.64 8.34
CA ALA A 293 -15.36 8.64 8.86
C ALA A 293 -15.25 9.88 7.97
N SER A 294 -15.42 9.71 6.65
CA SER A 294 -15.38 10.82 5.69
C SER A 294 -16.63 11.72 5.73
N GLY A 295 -17.73 11.26 6.29
CA GLY A 295 -19.01 11.98 6.33
C GLY A 295 -19.74 12.06 4.98
N ILE A 296 -19.28 11.37 3.94
CA ILE A 296 -19.98 11.34 2.64
C ILE A 296 -21.28 10.56 2.75
N SER A 297 -22.28 10.97 1.98
CA SER A 297 -23.55 10.26 1.79
C SER A 297 -23.57 9.67 0.38
N LEU A 298 -23.67 8.35 0.28
CA LEU A 298 -23.67 7.58 -0.98
C LEU A 298 -25.09 7.08 -1.29
#